data_847f0ac05428731c056c0ae196b25975
#
_entry.id   847f0ac05428731c056c0ae196b25975
#
_cell.length_a   1.000
_cell.length_b   1.000
_cell.length_c   1.000
_cell.angle_alpha   90.00
_cell.angle_beta   90.00
_cell.angle_gamma   90.00
#
_symmetry.space_group_name_H-M   'P 1'
#
loop_
_entity.id
_entity.type
_entity.pdbx_description
1 polymer ?
#
loop_
_entity_poly.entity_id
_entity_poly.type
_entity_poly.pdbx_seq_one_letter_code
_entity_poly.pdbx_strand_id
1 'polypeptide(L)'
;MHCLQVVIAIVLYSFGKISAENANCKKCTPMLVDSAFKEHGIVPDVVSTAPTKLVNVSYNNLTVNLGNELTPTQVKNQPTKVSWDAEPGALYTLVMTDPDAPSRKNPVFREWHHWLIINISGQNVSSGTVLSDYWIRSTKRHRTSSLCILGL
;
A
#
# COMPACT_ATOMS: atom_id res chain seq x y z
N MET A 1 -5.59 -20.97 5.13
CA MET A 1 -5.59 -20.09 3.94
C MET A 1 -4.46 -19.09 4.16
N HIS A 2 -3.50 -18.99 3.23
CA HIS A 2 -2.41 -18.04 3.37
C HIS A 2 -2.75 -16.85 2.49
N CYS A 3 -3.01 -15.71 3.10
CA CYS A 3 -3.21 -14.45 2.42
C CYS A 3 -1.84 -13.96 1.95
N LEU A 4 -1.73 -13.61 0.65
CA LEU A 4 -0.57 -12.91 0.13
C LEU A 4 -0.68 -11.46 0.58
N GLN A 5 0.28 -10.99 1.35
CA GLN A 5 0.28 -9.60 1.82
C GLN A 5 0.95 -8.71 0.79
N VAL A 6 0.27 -7.66 0.39
CA VAL A 6 0.84 -6.60 -0.44
C VAL A 6 0.66 -5.27 0.29
N VAL A 7 1.74 -4.55 0.42
CA VAL A 7 1.77 -3.24 1.05
C VAL A 7 1.86 -2.17 -0.03
N ILE A 8 0.93 -1.23 -0.01
CA ILE A 8 1.01 -0.01 -0.83
C ILE A 8 1.41 1.13 0.09
N ALA A 9 2.59 1.67 -0.14
CA ALA A 9 3.15 2.77 0.64
C ALA A 9 3.27 4.03 -0.20
N ILE A 10 2.99 5.18 0.40
CA ILE A 10 3.37 6.48 -0.14
C ILE A 10 4.42 7.08 0.79
N VAL A 11 5.63 7.24 0.29
CA VAL A 11 6.73 7.84 1.03
C VAL A 11 6.84 9.32 0.68
N LEU A 12 6.78 10.16 1.72
CA LEU A 12 7.00 11.60 1.63
C LEU A 12 8.50 11.89 1.62
N TYR A 13 8.98 12.53 0.57
CA TYR A 13 10.22 13.30 0.63
C TYR A 13 9.86 14.77 0.80
N SER A 14 9.62 15.22 2.03
CA SER A 14 9.45 16.66 2.29
C SER A 14 10.68 17.24 3.00
N PHE A 15 11.33 18.18 2.36
CA PHE A 15 12.15 19.18 3.03
C PHE A 15 11.21 20.34 3.40
N GLY A 16 10.69 20.37 4.64
CA GLY A 16 9.86 21.51 5.04
C GLY A 16 8.95 21.23 6.24
N LYS A 17 8.87 22.21 7.10
CA LYS A 17 8.30 22.25 8.45
C LYS A 17 6.85 21.72 8.56
N ILE A 18 6.64 20.93 9.63
CA ILE A 18 5.31 20.44 10.08
C ILE A 18 4.50 21.60 10.65
N SER A 19 3.32 21.85 10.11
CA SER A 19 2.27 22.63 10.76
C SER A 19 1.13 21.70 11.16
N ALA A 20 0.81 21.69 12.45
CA ALA A 20 -0.35 21.00 13.00
C ALA A 20 -1.61 21.86 12.82
N GLU A 21 -2.73 21.26 12.35
CA GLU A 21 -4.10 21.54 12.83
C GLU A 21 -5.15 20.82 11.97
N ASN A 22 -6.00 20.04 12.49
CA ASN A 22 -7.35 20.20 12.98
C ASN A 22 -8.02 18.86 13.38
N ALA A 23 -8.44 18.80 14.62
CA ALA A 23 -9.05 17.64 15.22
C ALA A 23 -10.59 17.65 15.05
N ASN A 24 -11.12 16.66 14.30
CA ASN A 24 -12.42 16.12 14.63
C ASN A 24 -12.52 14.68 14.09
N CYS A 25 -12.67 13.70 15.01
CA CYS A 25 -12.69 12.24 14.76
C CYS A 25 -11.40 11.60 14.20
N LYS A 26 -10.25 12.26 14.33
CA LYS A 26 -8.94 11.74 13.89
C LYS A 26 -8.29 10.71 14.81
N LYS A 27 -8.87 10.45 16.00
CA LYS A 27 -8.23 9.62 17.04
C LYS A 27 -8.46 8.11 16.86
N CYS A 28 -9.50 7.71 16.14
CA CYS A 28 -9.84 6.29 15.94
C CYS A 28 -9.05 5.66 14.76
N THR A 29 -8.80 6.42 13.70
CA THR A 29 -8.13 5.91 12.50
C THR A 29 -6.68 5.46 12.75
N PRO A 30 -5.82 6.22 13.46
CA PRO A 30 -4.45 5.78 13.73
C PRO A 30 -4.38 4.51 14.59
N MET A 31 -5.28 4.33 15.54
CA MET A 31 -5.34 3.11 16.38
C MET A 31 -5.77 1.89 15.55
N LEU A 32 -6.69 2.05 14.61
CA LEU A 32 -7.13 0.98 13.70
C LEU A 32 -6.00 0.59 12.74
N VAL A 33 -5.27 1.57 12.22
CA VAL A 33 -4.13 1.33 11.32
C VAL A 33 -3.01 0.60 12.06
N ASP A 34 -2.60 1.07 13.24
CA ASP A 34 -1.56 0.45 14.06
C ASP A 34 -1.91 -1.00 14.40
N SER A 35 -3.16 -1.25 14.81
CA SER A 35 -3.63 -2.60 15.10
C SER A 35 -3.58 -3.52 13.88
N ALA A 36 -4.06 -3.05 12.71
CA ALA A 36 -4.04 -3.83 11.48
C ALA A 36 -2.61 -4.15 11.02
N PHE A 37 -1.69 -3.18 11.08
CA PHE A 37 -0.30 -3.38 10.71
C PHE A 37 0.43 -4.39 11.59
N LYS A 38 0.13 -4.40 12.89
CA LYS A 38 0.65 -5.40 13.86
C LYS A 38 0.01 -6.78 13.63
N GLU A 39 -1.30 -6.83 13.45
CA GLU A 39 -2.04 -8.07 13.22
C GLU A 39 -1.56 -8.79 11.94
N HIS A 40 -1.31 -8.03 10.89
CA HIS A 40 -0.80 -8.57 9.63
C HIS A 40 0.73 -8.78 9.63
N GLY A 41 1.44 -8.43 10.70
CA GLY A 41 2.88 -8.63 10.85
C GLY A 41 3.73 -7.69 9.99
N ILE A 42 3.17 -6.55 9.55
CA ILE A 42 3.91 -5.53 8.79
C ILE A 42 4.79 -4.70 9.73
N VAL A 43 4.32 -4.48 10.96
CA VAL A 43 5.12 -3.90 12.05
C VAL A 43 5.58 -5.06 12.95
N PRO A 44 6.88 -5.21 13.22
CA PRO A 44 8.03 -4.39 12.80
C PRO A 44 8.74 -4.90 11.52
N ASP A 45 8.21 -5.92 10.84
CA ASP A 45 8.93 -6.68 9.81
C ASP A 45 9.25 -5.85 8.54
N VAL A 46 8.30 -5.06 8.06
CA VAL A 46 8.44 -4.21 6.85
C VAL A 46 8.69 -2.75 7.22
N VAL A 47 7.96 -2.26 8.23
CA VAL A 47 8.11 -0.90 8.75
C VAL A 47 8.23 -0.92 10.27
N SER A 48 9.04 -0.02 10.84
CA SER A 48 9.25 0.06 12.29
C SER A 48 8.03 0.58 13.05
N THR A 49 7.23 1.41 12.40
CA THR A 49 6.02 2.04 12.97
C THR A 49 4.92 2.12 11.93
N ALA A 50 3.67 1.92 12.35
CA ALA A 50 2.53 2.08 11.47
C ALA A 50 2.35 3.56 11.07
N PRO A 51 1.85 3.82 9.86
CA PRO A 51 1.59 5.18 9.39
C PRO A 51 0.42 5.81 10.13
N THR A 52 0.37 7.15 10.13
CA THR A 52 -0.71 7.91 10.72
C THR A 52 -1.79 8.32 9.73
N LYS A 53 -1.51 8.21 8.44
CA LYS A 53 -2.41 8.55 7.33
C LYS A 53 -2.60 7.33 6.43
N LEU A 54 -3.76 7.23 5.78
CA LEU A 54 -4.08 6.14 4.87
C LEU A 54 -4.03 6.60 3.41
N VAL A 55 -3.59 5.69 2.54
CA VAL A 55 -3.79 5.79 1.11
C VAL A 55 -5.13 5.14 0.77
N ASN A 56 -5.98 5.84 0.03
CA ASN A 56 -7.23 5.31 -0.48
C ASN A 56 -6.97 4.66 -1.84
N VAL A 57 -7.17 3.35 -1.92
CA VAL A 57 -6.97 2.58 -3.14
C VAL A 57 -8.26 1.87 -3.50
N SER A 58 -8.66 1.96 -4.78
CA SER A 58 -9.85 1.29 -5.27
C SER A 58 -9.61 0.62 -6.63
N TYR A 59 -10.17 -0.57 -6.79
CA TYR A 59 -10.20 -1.34 -8.03
C TYR A 59 -11.66 -1.43 -8.49
N ASN A 60 -12.07 -0.54 -9.39
CA ASN A 60 -13.47 -0.37 -9.78
C ASN A 60 -14.37 -0.13 -8.54
N ASN A 61 -15.27 -1.07 -8.24
CA ASN A 61 -16.20 -0.99 -7.10
C ASN A 61 -15.64 -1.59 -5.80
N LEU A 62 -14.38 -2.04 -5.80
CA LEU A 62 -13.74 -2.64 -4.64
C LEU A 62 -12.76 -1.65 -4.01
N THR A 63 -12.90 -1.42 -2.71
CA THR A 63 -12.00 -0.57 -1.94
C THR A 63 -11.05 -1.41 -1.11
N VAL A 64 -9.79 -1.04 -1.11
CA VAL A 64 -8.79 -1.58 -0.19
C VAL A 64 -9.07 -1.03 1.22
N ASN A 65 -9.19 -1.91 2.20
CA ASN A 65 -9.51 -1.52 3.57
C ASN A 65 -8.74 -2.37 4.58
N LEU A 66 -7.58 -1.88 5.01
CA LEU A 66 -6.76 -2.40 6.12
C LEU A 66 -6.59 -3.93 6.13
N GLY A 67 -6.30 -4.51 4.95
CA GLY A 67 -6.01 -5.93 4.83
C GLY A 67 -7.19 -6.81 4.42
N ASN A 68 -8.25 -6.24 3.87
CA ASN A 68 -9.31 -7.03 3.27
C ASN A 68 -8.81 -7.89 2.10
N GLU A 69 -9.35 -9.09 1.98
CA GLU A 69 -8.96 -10.02 0.93
C GLU A 69 -9.48 -9.59 -0.43
N LEU A 70 -8.58 -9.52 -1.41
CA LEU A 70 -8.89 -9.33 -2.82
C LEU A 70 -8.26 -10.46 -3.64
N THR A 71 -8.97 -10.93 -4.64
CA THR A 71 -8.45 -11.99 -5.51
C THR A 71 -7.50 -11.42 -6.58
N PRO A 72 -6.51 -12.20 -7.07
CA PRO A 72 -5.63 -11.76 -8.15
C PRO A 72 -6.36 -11.30 -9.42
N THR A 73 -7.54 -11.85 -9.68
CA THR A 73 -8.38 -11.44 -10.82
C THR A 73 -8.96 -10.04 -10.63
N GLN A 74 -9.35 -9.70 -9.39
CA GLN A 74 -9.92 -8.38 -9.07
C GLN A 74 -8.88 -7.27 -9.17
N VAL A 75 -7.63 -7.58 -8.85
CA VAL A 75 -6.50 -6.62 -8.86
C VAL A 75 -5.53 -6.85 -10.04
N LYS A 76 -5.97 -7.55 -11.08
CA LYS A 76 -5.14 -7.85 -12.26
C LYS A 76 -4.62 -6.59 -12.95
N ASN A 77 -5.44 -5.56 -13.02
CA ASN A 77 -5.10 -4.27 -13.61
C ASN A 77 -4.78 -3.26 -12.51
N GLN A 78 -4.12 -2.16 -12.87
CA GLN A 78 -3.84 -1.07 -11.95
C GLN A 78 -5.12 -0.60 -11.24
N PRO A 79 -4.99 -0.10 -10.00
CA PRO A 79 -6.11 0.54 -9.30
C PRO A 79 -6.73 1.64 -10.17
N THR A 80 -8.05 1.72 -10.16
CA THR A 80 -8.79 2.79 -10.85
C THR A 80 -8.70 4.13 -10.11
N LYS A 81 -8.38 4.06 -8.80
CA LYS A 81 -8.17 5.26 -7.98
C LYS A 81 -7.09 4.97 -6.93
N VAL A 82 -6.14 5.90 -6.84
CA VAL A 82 -5.17 5.98 -5.73
C VAL A 82 -5.17 7.44 -5.28
N SER A 83 -5.42 7.69 -3.99
CA SER A 83 -5.45 9.06 -3.46
C SER A 83 -5.02 9.09 -1.99
N TRP A 84 -4.41 10.20 -1.59
CA TRP A 84 -3.92 10.45 -0.24
C TRP A 84 -4.04 11.93 0.10
N ASP A 85 -3.76 12.29 1.33
CA ASP A 85 -3.73 13.68 1.76
C ASP A 85 -2.38 14.30 1.37
N ALA A 86 -2.33 14.92 0.18
CA ALA A 86 -1.12 15.47 -0.40
C ALA A 86 -0.89 16.91 0.03
N GLU A 87 0.36 17.23 0.37
CA GLU A 87 0.81 18.58 0.69
C GLU A 87 1.19 19.35 -0.59
N PRO A 88 0.86 20.64 -0.70
CA PRO A 88 1.24 21.44 -1.86
C PRO A 88 2.76 21.46 -2.07
N GLY A 89 3.19 21.19 -3.31
CA GLY A 89 4.60 21.21 -3.70
C GLY A 89 5.42 20.00 -3.24
N ALA A 90 4.82 19.04 -2.53
CA ALA A 90 5.50 17.82 -2.14
C ALA A 90 5.59 16.81 -3.31
N LEU A 91 6.67 16.03 -3.32
CA LEU A 91 6.86 14.89 -4.21
C LEU A 91 6.67 13.59 -3.42
N TYR A 92 6.04 12.63 -4.06
CA TYR A 92 5.67 11.35 -3.46
C TYR A 92 6.26 10.18 -4.23
N THR A 93 6.43 9.07 -3.51
CA THR A 93 6.77 7.77 -4.07
C THR A 93 5.65 6.80 -3.74
N LEU A 94 5.09 6.14 -4.76
CA LEU A 94 4.12 5.08 -4.62
C LEU A 94 4.83 3.74 -4.74
N VAL A 95 4.74 2.93 -3.70
CA VAL A 95 5.33 1.59 -3.66
C VAL A 95 4.22 0.56 -3.38
N MET A 96 4.17 -0.48 -4.20
CA MET A 96 3.38 -1.68 -3.94
C MET A 96 4.32 -2.87 -3.86
N THR A 97 4.47 -3.44 -2.67
CA THR A 97 5.45 -4.49 -2.40
C THR A 97 4.84 -5.70 -1.72
N ASP A 98 5.46 -6.87 -1.93
CA ASP A 98 5.11 -8.14 -1.32
C ASP A 98 6.26 -8.64 -0.45
N PRO A 99 6.15 -8.54 0.89
CA PRO A 99 7.15 -9.04 1.82
C PRO A 99 7.19 -10.56 1.93
N ASP A 100 6.18 -11.25 1.45
CA ASP A 100 6.01 -12.69 1.56
C ASP A 100 6.35 -13.45 0.27
N ALA A 101 6.96 -12.81 -0.73
CA ALA A 101 7.28 -13.44 -2.01
C ALA A 101 8.40 -14.50 -1.91
N PRO A 102 8.23 -15.68 -2.47
CA PRO A 102 7.06 -16.28 -3.12
C PRO A 102 6.05 -16.87 -2.13
N SER A 103 6.38 -16.96 -0.86
CA SER A 103 5.49 -17.40 0.21
C SER A 103 6.04 -16.99 1.58
N ARG A 104 5.15 -16.75 2.55
CA ARG A 104 5.51 -16.38 3.93
C ARG A 104 6.49 -17.38 4.61
N LYS A 105 6.44 -18.66 4.25
CA LYS A 105 7.35 -19.69 4.80
C LYS A 105 8.77 -19.58 4.24
N ASN A 106 8.92 -19.08 3.03
CA ASN A 106 10.20 -18.95 2.35
C ASN A 106 10.22 -17.69 1.49
N PRO A 107 10.37 -16.50 2.10
CA PRO A 107 10.24 -15.21 1.42
C PRO A 107 11.56 -14.80 0.75
N VAL A 108 12.15 -15.65 -0.08
CA VAL A 108 13.48 -15.44 -0.68
C VAL A 108 13.52 -14.31 -1.71
N PHE A 109 12.37 -13.81 -2.16
CA PHE A 109 12.27 -12.70 -3.12
C PHE A 109 11.69 -11.42 -2.49
N ARG A 110 11.68 -11.37 -1.16
CA ARG A 110 11.25 -10.15 -0.47
C ARG A 110 12.29 -9.04 -0.63
N GLU A 111 11.97 -7.77 -0.79
CA GLU A 111 10.61 -7.18 -0.95
C GLU A 111 10.28 -7.14 -2.45
N TRP A 112 9.42 -8.01 -2.95
CA TRP A 112 9.07 -7.99 -4.38
C TRP A 112 8.22 -6.78 -4.73
N HIS A 113 8.66 -5.97 -5.71
CA HIS A 113 7.92 -4.80 -6.17
C HIS A 113 6.87 -5.20 -7.20
N HIS A 114 5.61 -4.94 -6.88
CA HIS A 114 4.50 -5.07 -7.81
C HIS A 114 4.20 -3.77 -8.55
N TRP A 115 4.63 -2.62 -8.00
CA TRP A 115 4.51 -1.31 -8.63
C TRP A 115 5.40 -0.31 -7.89
N LEU A 116 6.14 0.50 -8.66
CA LEU A 116 7.00 1.54 -8.08
C LEU A 116 7.03 2.77 -8.98
N ILE A 117 6.55 3.88 -8.45
CA ILE A 117 6.55 5.18 -9.11
C ILE A 117 7.17 6.22 -8.17
N ILE A 118 8.10 7.01 -8.68
CA ILE A 118 8.78 8.07 -7.94
C ILE A 118 8.45 9.44 -8.52
N ASN A 119 8.76 10.50 -7.77
CA ASN A 119 8.58 11.91 -8.19
C ASN A 119 7.15 12.27 -8.57
N ILE A 120 6.15 11.71 -7.90
CA ILE A 120 4.74 12.02 -8.12
C ILE A 120 4.45 13.40 -7.53
N SER A 121 4.00 14.34 -8.35
CA SER A 121 3.60 15.67 -7.90
C SER A 121 2.18 15.66 -7.33
N GLY A 122 2.06 15.98 -6.04
CA GLY A 122 0.75 15.98 -5.35
C GLY A 122 0.07 14.60 -5.41
N GLN A 123 -1.15 14.52 -5.94
CA GLN A 123 -1.91 13.27 -6.09
C GLN A 123 -1.92 12.75 -7.54
N ASN A 124 -1.18 13.37 -8.45
CA ASN A 124 -1.18 12.97 -9.85
C ASN A 124 -0.20 11.83 -10.10
N VAL A 125 -0.64 10.58 -9.92
CA VAL A 125 0.17 9.38 -10.13
C VAL A 125 0.82 9.35 -11.52
N SER A 126 0.14 9.88 -12.54
CA SER A 126 0.65 9.91 -13.92
C SER A 126 1.81 10.89 -14.13
N SER A 127 2.05 11.82 -13.20
CA SER A 127 3.19 12.75 -13.27
C SER A 127 4.52 12.11 -12.87
N GLY A 128 4.47 10.95 -12.20
CA GLY A 128 5.66 10.30 -11.67
C GLY A 128 6.42 9.49 -12.71
N THR A 129 7.65 9.11 -12.34
CA THR A 129 8.51 8.23 -13.13
C THR A 129 8.31 6.79 -12.69
N VAL A 130 7.87 5.92 -13.59
CA VAL A 130 7.67 4.50 -13.33
C VAL A 130 9.03 3.79 -13.32
N LEU A 131 9.38 3.16 -12.20
CA LEU A 131 10.58 2.32 -12.05
C LEU A 131 10.25 0.83 -12.12
N SER A 132 9.06 0.43 -11.66
CA SER A 132 8.52 -0.92 -11.84
C SER A 132 7.08 -0.82 -12.27
N ASP A 133 6.75 -1.41 -13.41
CA ASP A 133 5.39 -1.47 -13.93
C ASP A 133 4.48 -2.26 -12.99
N TYR A 134 3.20 -1.90 -12.97
CA TYR A 134 2.20 -2.64 -12.22
C TYR A 134 2.09 -4.08 -12.73
N TRP A 135 2.34 -5.05 -11.87
CA TRP A 135 2.26 -6.45 -12.24
C TRP A 135 1.80 -7.35 -11.09
N ILE A 136 0.71 -8.06 -11.29
CA ILE A 136 0.21 -9.07 -10.38
C ILE A 136 0.22 -10.43 -11.07
N ARG A 137 0.88 -11.40 -10.47
CA ARG A 137 0.95 -12.75 -11.00
C ARG A 137 -0.38 -13.47 -10.82
N SER A 138 -1.07 -13.73 -11.93
CA SER A 138 -2.19 -14.67 -11.94
C SER A 138 -1.65 -16.10 -11.97
N THR A 139 -1.55 -16.75 -10.82
CA THR A 139 -1.18 -18.16 -10.76
C THR A 139 -2.39 -19.03 -11.05
N LYS A 140 -2.44 -19.62 -12.23
CA LYS A 140 -3.47 -20.61 -12.62
C LYS A 140 -3.45 -21.90 -11.76
N ARG A 141 -2.52 -22.03 -10.81
CA ARG A 141 -2.23 -23.32 -10.13
C ARG A 141 -2.50 -23.41 -8.64
N HIS A 142 -2.87 -22.35 -7.95
CA HIS A 142 -3.24 -22.48 -6.53
C HIS A 142 -4.57 -21.78 -6.24
N ARG A 143 -5.49 -22.60 -5.73
CA ARG A 143 -6.76 -22.19 -5.15
C ARG A 143 -6.53 -21.05 -4.18
N THR A 144 -7.24 -19.96 -4.37
CA THR A 144 -7.43 -18.85 -3.40
C THR A 144 -6.14 -18.34 -2.74
N SER A 145 -5.25 -17.71 -3.51
CA SER A 145 -4.35 -16.72 -2.94
C SER A 145 -5.17 -15.45 -2.75
N SER A 146 -5.59 -15.20 -1.54
CA SER A 146 -6.20 -13.92 -1.18
C SER A 146 -5.09 -12.90 -0.99
N LEU A 147 -5.24 -11.74 -1.60
CA LEU A 147 -4.29 -10.63 -1.51
C LEU A 147 -4.78 -9.69 -0.42
N CYS A 148 -4.03 -9.54 0.67
CA CYS A 148 -4.31 -8.52 1.66
C CYS A 148 -3.53 -7.25 1.28
N ILE A 149 -4.23 -6.20 0.90
CA ILE A 149 -3.63 -4.92 0.57
C ILE A 149 -3.80 -3.97 1.75
N LEU A 150 -2.68 -3.51 2.27
CA LEU A 150 -2.61 -2.49 3.31
C LEU A 150 -2.18 -1.17 2.65
N GLY A 151 -2.95 -0.11 2.86
CA GLY A 151 -2.57 1.23 2.44
C GLY A 151 -1.76 1.94 3.54
N LEU A 152 -0.60 2.48 3.18
CA LEU A 152 0.27 3.28 4.05
C LEU A 152 0.05 4.76 3.82
#